data_f0769c14ba4344b19284eec8463bdb99
#
_entry.id   f0769c14ba4344b19284eec8463bdb99
#
_cell.length_a   1.000
_cell.length_b   1.000
_cell.length_c   1.000
_cell.angle_alpha   90.00
_cell.angle_beta   90.00
_cell.angle_gamma   90.00
#
_symmetry.space_group_name_H-M   'P 1'
#
loop_
_entity.id
_entity.type
_entity.pdbx_description
1 polymer ?
#
loop_
_entity_poly.entity_id
_entity_poly.type
_entity_poly.pdbx_seq_one_letter_code
_entity_poly.pdbx_strand_id
1 'polypeptide(L)'
;RSFSQYETEFPQLLMTAINLAQGDKDRVLVVSIPDYAYTPFGQNSGNAETISEEIDAYNAYARAISEQQGVRFVNITDITRRGIAEPNLVASDGLHPSEDTYAEFVARLLPFAFNILKSE
;
A
#
# COMPACT_ATOMS: atom_id res chain seq x y z
N ARG A 1 15.91 3.12 0.69
CA ARG A 1 15.66 3.48 -0.72
C ARG A 1 15.24 4.93 -0.83
N SER A 2 15.88 5.69 -1.72
CA SER A 2 15.56 7.09 -1.92
C SER A 2 14.29 7.27 -2.76
N PHE A 3 13.67 8.44 -2.63
CA PHE A 3 12.50 8.77 -3.44
C PHE A 3 12.81 8.76 -4.93
N SER A 4 13.99 9.25 -5.33
CA SER A 4 14.39 9.25 -6.75
C SER A 4 14.54 7.84 -7.31
N GLN A 5 15.01 6.89 -6.52
CA GLN A 5 15.03 5.47 -6.92
C GLN A 5 13.62 4.94 -7.13
N TYR A 6 12.71 5.29 -6.21
CA TYR A 6 11.31 4.89 -6.31
C TYR A 6 10.65 5.44 -7.58
N GLU A 7 10.91 6.71 -7.88
CA GLU A 7 10.39 7.35 -9.11
C GLU A 7 10.83 6.63 -10.38
N THR A 8 12.02 6.04 -10.36
CA THR A 8 12.53 5.27 -11.49
C THR A 8 12.02 3.83 -11.49
N GLU A 9 12.00 3.18 -10.34
CA GLU A 9 11.72 1.74 -10.23
C GLU A 9 10.23 1.42 -10.25
N PHE A 10 9.39 2.26 -9.64
CA PHE A 10 7.96 1.97 -9.55
C PHE A 10 7.29 1.87 -10.93
N PRO A 11 7.50 2.79 -11.88
CA PRO A 11 6.92 2.66 -13.21
C PRO A 11 7.37 1.39 -13.93
N GLN A 12 8.63 0.98 -13.75
CA GLN A 12 9.16 -0.25 -14.34
C GLN A 12 8.49 -1.49 -13.75
N LEU A 13 8.31 -1.50 -12.43
CA LEU A 13 7.64 -2.60 -11.74
C LEU A 13 6.18 -2.70 -12.19
N LEU A 14 5.49 -1.57 -12.28
CA LEU A 14 4.11 -1.53 -12.74
C LEU A 14 3.97 -2.05 -14.17
N MET A 15 4.89 -1.64 -15.06
CA MET A 15 4.89 -2.13 -16.44
C MET A 15 5.13 -3.63 -16.50
N THR A 16 6.02 -4.15 -15.65
CA THR A 16 6.25 -5.59 -15.53
C THR A 16 4.97 -6.31 -15.11
N ALA A 17 4.25 -5.78 -14.13
CA ALA A 17 2.98 -6.37 -13.69
C ALA A 17 1.94 -6.37 -14.81
N ILE A 18 1.82 -5.28 -15.56
CA ILE A 18 0.91 -5.18 -16.69
C ILE A 18 1.26 -6.21 -17.77
N ASN A 19 2.55 -6.37 -18.06
CA ASN A 19 3.02 -7.36 -19.04
C ASN A 19 2.73 -8.79 -18.58
N LEU A 20 2.89 -9.08 -17.29
CA LEU A 20 2.56 -10.39 -16.72
C LEU A 20 1.06 -10.67 -16.79
N ALA A 21 0.23 -9.63 -16.78
CA ALA A 21 -1.21 -9.73 -16.99
C ALA A 21 -1.59 -9.68 -18.48
N GLN A 22 -0.62 -9.88 -19.36
CA GLN A 22 -0.81 -9.90 -20.83
C GLN A 22 -1.39 -8.57 -21.36
N GLY A 23 -1.00 -7.46 -20.74
CA GLY A 23 -1.45 -6.13 -21.11
C GLY A 23 -2.83 -5.75 -20.57
N ASP A 24 -3.47 -6.64 -19.82
CA ASP A 24 -4.79 -6.36 -19.23
C ASP A 24 -4.63 -5.59 -17.92
N LYS A 25 -4.74 -4.28 -18.01
CA LYS A 25 -4.57 -3.36 -16.87
C LYS A 25 -5.65 -3.58 -15.81
N ASP A 26 -6.82 -4.09 -16.17
CA ASP A 26 -7.89 -4.36 -15.23
C ASP A 26 -7.56 -5.53 -14.29
N ARG A 27 -6.54 -6.32 -14.61
CA ARG A 27 -6.05 -7.42 -13.78
C ARG A 27 -4.89 -7.05 -12.87
N VAL A 28 -4.56 -5.76 -12.80
CA VAL A 28 -3.47 -5.26 -11.94
C VAL A 28 -4.05 -4.33 -10.90
N LEU A 29 -3.65 -4.53 -9.65
CA LEU A 29 -3.99 -3.65 -8.54
C LEU A 29 -2.71 -3.10 -7.94
N VAL A 30 -2.68 -1.81 -7.66
CA VAL A 30 -1.62 -1.18 -6.88
C VAL A 30 -2.19 -0.83 -5.52
N VAL A 31 -1.50 -1.22 -4.46
CA VAL A 31 -1.92 -1.02 -3.08
C VAL A 31 -0.96 -0.04 -2.41
N SER A 32 -1.50 0.90 -1.65
CA SER A 32 -0.68 1.88 -0.95
C SER A 32 0.19 1.22 0.14
N ILE A 33 1.21 1.93 0.57
CA ILE A 33 2.18 1.46 1.56
C ILE A 33 1.57 1.58 2.97
N PRO A 34 1.66 0.53 3.81
CA PRO A 34 1.31 0.65 5.23
C PRO A 34 2.17 1.69 5.93
N ASP A 35 1.59 2.44 6.87
CA ASP A 35 2.33 3.45 7.62
C ASP A 35 2.77 2.90 8.98
N TYR A 36 4.03 2.49 9.08
CA TYR A 36 4.58 1.95 10.31
C TYR A 36 4.90 3.00 11.37
N ALA A 37 4.72 4.28 11.08
CA ALA A 37 4.85 5.34 12.08
C ALA A 37 3.82 5.16 13.21
N TYR A 38 2.67 4.55 12.90
CA TYR A 38 1.58 4.31 13.85
C TYR A 38 1.72 2.96 14.56
N THR A 39 2.94 2.57 14.86
CA THR A 39 3.30 1.37 15.62
C THR A 39 4.22 1.76 16.78
N PRO A 40 4.35 0.91 17.81
CA PRO A 40 5.34 1.16 18.87
C PRO A 40 6.75 1.39 18.32
N PHE A 41 7.17 0.60 17.33
CA PHE A 41 8.47 0.76 16.69
C PHE A 41 8.63 2.15 16.05
N GLY A 42 7.64 2.58 15.28
CA GLY A 42 7.67 3.88 14.60
C GLY A 42 7.65 5.04 15.59
N GLN A 43 6.82 4.95 16.63
CA GLN A 43 6.75 5.99 17.66
C GLN A 43 8.06 6.12 18.45
N ASN A 44 8.71 4.99 18.74
CA ASN A 44 9.97 4.97 19.49
C ASN A 44 11.18 5.40 18.65
N SER A 45 11.04 5.48 17.32
CA SER A 45 12.13 5.89 16.44
C SER A 45 12.49 7.37 16.57
N GLY A 46 11.57 8.19 17.07
CA GLY A 46 11.73 9.65 17.10
C GLY A 46 11.46 10.34 15.77
N ASN A 47 11.09 9.58 14.74
CA ASN A 47 10.89 10.07 13.36
C ASN A 47 9.49 9.82 12.82
N ALA A 48 8.50 9.56 13.68
CA ALA A 48 7.17 9.14 13.25
C ALA A 48 6.54 10.09 12.21
N GLU A 49 6.63 11.39 12.43
CA GLU A 49 6.08 12.38 11.51
C GLU A 49 6.76 12.33 10.14
N THR A 50 8.09 12.28 10.13
CA THR A 50 8.88 12.17 8.89
C THR A 50 8.55 10.89 8.13
N ILE A 51 8.40 9.77 8.83
CA ILE A 51 8.02 8.48 8.23
C ILE A 51 6.67 8.62 7.52
N SER A 52 5.66 9.18 8.20
CA SER A 52 4.33 9.37 7.60
C SER A 52 4.37 10.29 6.38
N GLU A 53 5.13 11.38 6.44
CA GLU A 53 5.27 12.31 5.31
C GLU A 53 5.91 11.64 4.11
N GLU A 54 6.96 10.83 4.33
CA GLU A 54 7.62 10.10 3.26
C GLU A 54 6.69 9.06 2.63
N ILE A 55 5.93 8.34 3.45
CA ILE A 55 4.95 7.36 2.97
C ILE A 55 3.87 8.06 2.14
N ASP A 56 3.40 9.22 2.57
CA ASP A 56 2.43 10.01 1.80
C ASP A 56 3.00 10.40 0.43
N ALA A 57 4.26 10.81 0.39
CA ALA A 57 4.90 11.19 -0.87
C ALA A 57 5.02 9.99 -1.83
N TYR A 58 5.45 8.83 -1.34
CA TYR A 58 5.52 7.60 -2.14
C TYR A 58 4.14 7.19 -2.64
N ASN A 59 3.14 7.23 -1.77
CA ASN A 59 1.77 6.85 -2.12
C ASN A 59 1.16 7.79 -3.15
N ALA A 60 1.39 9.10 -3.02
CA ALA A 60 0.91 10.09 -3.98
C ALA A 60 1.51 9.84 -5.37
N TYR A 61 2.79 9.54 -5.43
CA TYR A 61 3.47 9.22 -6.69
C TYR A 61 2.94 7.93 -7.31
N ALA A 62 2.84 6.87 -6.50
CA ALA A 62 2.32 5.58 -6.96
C ALA A 62 0.90 5.70 -7.50
N ARG A 63 0.05 6.47 -6.81
CA ARG A 63 -1.31 6.72 -7.25
C ARG A 63 -1.36 7.45 -8.58
N ALA A 64 -0.56 8.51 -8.74
CA ALA A 64 -0.52 9.30 -9.97
C ALA A 64 -0.08 8.44 -11.16
N ILE A 65 0.98 7.64 -11.00
CA ILE A 65 1.48 6.75 -12.05
C ILE A 65 0.45 5.66 -12.38
N SER A 66 -0.17 5.07 -11.36
CA SER A 66 -1.22 4.06 -11.55
C SER A 66 -2.37 4.62 -12.38
N GLU A 67 -2.85 5.81 -12.03
CA GLU A 67 -3.93 6.48 -12.77
C GLU A 67 -3.55 6.80 -14.21
N GLN A 68 -2.32 7.28 -14.44
CA GLN A 68 -1.81 7.53 -15.80
C GLN A 68 -1.80 6.26 -16.64
N GLN A 69 -1.50 5.12 -16.03
CA GLN A 69 -1.45 3.83 -16.72
C GLN A 69 -2.82 3.14 -16.80
N GLY A 70 -3.85 3.72 -16.20
CA GLY A 70 -5.18 3.12 -16.18
C GLY A 70 -5.29 1.92 -15.25
N VAL A 71 -4.46 1.86 -14.21
CA VAL A 71 -4.44 0.78 -13.21
C VAL A 71 -5.09 1.29 -11.92
N ARG A 72 -5.90 0.45 -11.29
CA ARG A 72 -6.58 0.79 -10.05
C ARG A 72 -5.59 0.87 -8.89
N PHE A 73 -5.68 1.95 -8.15
CA PHE A 73 -4.94 2.17 -6.91
C PHE A 73 -5.90 2.05 -5.72
N VAL A 74 -5.53 1.23 -4.73
CA VAL A 74 -6.35 1.03 -3.54
C VAL A 74 -5.57 1.50 -2.32
N ASN A 75 -6.13 2.42 -1.58
CA ASN A 75 -5.52 2.94 -0.36
C ASN A 75 -5.85 2.03 0.83
N ILE A 76 -4.81 1.56 1.54
CA ILE A 76 -4.95 0.82 2.80
C ILE A 76 -4.17 1.49 3.93
N THR A 77 -3.47 2.58 3.63
CA THR A 77 -2.62 3.29 4.59
C THR A 77 -3.42 3.82 5.78
N ASP A 78 -4.65 4.29 5.54
CA ASP A 78 -5.54 4.78 6.59
C ASP A 78 -5.86 3.71 7.65
N ILE A 79 -5.96 2.45 7.23
CA ILE A 79 -6.18 1.33 8.16
C ILE A 79 -5.01 1.23 9.15
N THR A 80 -3.78 1.27 8.65
CA THR A 80 -2.59 1.17 9.49
C THR A 80 -2.42 2.36 10.42
N ARG A 81 -2.91 3.53 10.04
CA ARG A 81 -2.84 4.75 10.86
C ARG A 81 -3.72 4.71 12.10
N ARG A 82 -4.52 3.68 12.26
CA ARG A 82 -5.30 3.43 13.48
C ARG A 82 -4.51 2.62 14.52
N GLY A 83 -3.28 2.20 14.22
CA GLY A 83 -2.52 1.24 15.04
C GLY A 83 -2.20 1.70 16.45
N ILE A 84 -2.08 3.00 16.72
CA ILE A 84 -1.85 3.51 18.07
C ILE A 84 -3.17 3.55 18.87
N ALA A 85 -4.26 3.98 18.25
CA ALA A 85 -5.57 4.01 18.90
C ALA A 85 -6.16 2.62 19.08
N GLU A 86 -5.81 1.68 18.20
CA GLU A 86 -6.30 0.30 18.19
C GLU A 86 -5.10 -0.66 18.16
N PRO A 87 -4.49 -0.95 19.33
CA PRO A 87 -3.26 -1.76 19.38
C PRO A 87 -3.39 -3.18 18.81
N ASN A 88 -4.61 -3.72 18.74
CA ASN A 88 -4.86 -5.01 18.11
C ASN A 88 -4.54 -5.03 16.61
N LEU A 89 -4.37 -3.87 15.98
CA LEU A 89 -4.01 -3.78 14.57
C LEU A 89 -2.51 -3.96 14.33
N VAL A 90 -1.69 -3.93 15.38
CA VAL A 90 -0.24 -4.13 15.29
C VAL A 90 0.11 -5.52 15.84
N ALA A 91 0.96 -6.24 15.12
CA ALA A 91 1.41 -7.57 15.53
C ALA A 91 2.27 -7.48 16.81
N SER A 92 2.53 -8.64 17.42
CA SER A 92 3.26 -8.73 18.69
C SER A 92 4.69 -8.19 18.62
N ASP A 93 5.28 -8.08 17.43
CA ASP A 93 6.61 -7.48 17.25
C ASP A 93 6.61 -5.95 17.34
N GLY A 94 5.45 -5.32 17.46
CA GLY A 94 5.33 -3.87 17.58
C GLY A 94 5.57 -3.12 16.27
N LEU A 95 5.60 -3.80 15.14
CA LEU A 95 5.94 -3.21 13.84
C LEU A 95 5.01 -3.63 12.70
N HIS A 96 4.84 -4.93 12.49
CA HIS A 96 4.08 -5.44 11.35
C HIS A 96 2.57 -5.36 11.60
N PRO A 97 1.75 -5.29 10.54
CA PRO A 97 0.30 -5.40 10.68
C PRO A 97 -0.08 -6.74 11.30
N SER A 98 -1.11 -6.74 12.13
CA SER A 98 -1.66 -7.96 12.72
C SER A 98 -2.59 -8.69 11.76
N GLU A 99 -3.07 -9.89 12.16
CA GLU A 99 -4.11 -10.61 11.42
C GLU A 99 -5.37 -9.76 11.24
N ASP A 100 -5.77 -9.00 12.26
CA ASP A 100 -6.94 -8.12 12.19
C ASP A 100 -6.77 -7.06 11.11
N THR A 101 -5.57 -6.51 10.99
CA THR A 101 -5.26 -5.51 9.96
C THR A 101 -5.29 -6.13 8.57
N TYR A 102 -4.68 -7.30 8.38
CA TYR A 102 -4.73 -8.01 7.11
C TYR A 102 -6.16 -8.37 6.71
N ALA A 103 -7.01 -8.71 7.68
CA ALA A 103 -8.42 -8.97 7.41
C ALA A 103 -9.11 -7.71 6.85
N GLU A 104 -8.81 -6.53 7.38
CA GLU A 104 -9.34 -5.27 6.85
C GLU A 104 -8.78 -4.95 5.46
N PHE A 105 -7.49 -5.24 5.21
CA PHE A 105 -6.91 -5.10 3.86
C PHE A 105 -7.67 -5.97 2.86
N VAL A 106 -7.85 -7.23 3.18
CA VAL A 106 -8.55 -8.18 2.31
C VAL A 106 -9.99 -7.73 2.06
N ALA A 107 -10.70 -7.30 3.11
CA ALA A 107 -12.07 -6.82 2.97
C ALA A 107 -12.16 -5.63 2.00
N ARG A 108 -11.16 -4.74 2.02
CA ARG A 108 -11.13 -3.58 1.12
C ARG A 108 -10.76 -3.97 -0.31
N LEU A 109 -9.84 -4.92 -0.47
CA LEU A 109 -9.37 -5.36 -1.79
C LEU A 109 -10.34 -6.33 -2.48
N LEU A 110 -11.09 -7.09 -1.69
CA LEU A 110 -11.91 -8.19 -2.21
C LEU A 110 -12.88 -7.79 -3.34
N PRO A 111 -13.61 -6.66 -3.26
CA PRO A 111 -14.51 -6.27 -4.35
C PRO A 111 -13.79 -6.09 -5.68
N PHE A 112 -12.58 -5.55 -5.67
CA PHE A 112 -11.77 -5.34 -6.88
C PHE A 112 -11.24 -6.66 -7.41
N ALA A 113 -10.69 -7.51 -6.53
CA ALA A 113 -10.19 -8.82 -6.90
C ALA A 113 -11.31 -9.72 -7.43
N PHE A 114 -12.49 -9.65 -6.83
CA PHE A 114 -13.67 -10.41 -7.28
C PHE A 114 -14.08 -10.01 -8.68
N ASN A 115 -14.11 -8.69 -8.98
CA ASN A 115 -14.45 -8.21 -10.32
C ASN A 115 -13.44 -8.67 -11.37
N ILE A 116 -12.14 -8.70 -11.02
CA ILE A 116 -11.09 -9.21 -11.90
C ILE A 116 -11.35 -10.68 -12.24
N LEU A 117 -11.60 -11.50 -11.23
CA LEU A 117 -11.85 -12.94 -11.43
C LEU A 117 -13.15 -13.19 -12.19
N LYS A 118 -14.17 -12.38 -11.96
CA LYS A 118 -15.46 -12.52 -12.62
C LYS A 118 -15.39 -12.19 -14.10
N SER A 119 -14.46 -11.34 -14.53
CA SER A 119 -14.33 -10.94 -15.93
C SER A 119 -13.65 -11.99 -16.81
N GLU A 120 -13.15 -13.06 -16.20
CA GLU A 120 -12.61 -14.21 -16.94
C GLU A 120 -13.77 -15.08 -17.51
#